data_edc96119b57dbb7a3991dfd51e23f4a8
#
_entry.id   edc96119b57dbb7a3991dfd51e23f4a8
#
_cell.length_a   1.000
_cell.length_b   1.000
_cell.length_c   1.000
_cell.angle_alpha   90.00
_cell.angle_beta   90.00
_cell.angle_gamma   90.00
#
_symmetry.space_group_name_H-M   'P 1'
#
loop_
_entity.id
_entity.type
_entity.pdbx_description
1 polymer ?
#
loop_
_entity_poly.entity_id
_entity_poly.type
_entity_poly.pdbx_seq_one_letter_code
_entity_poly.pdbx_strand_id
1 'polypeptide(L)'
;MRLTLLTLLLLGAGAASAQSVSLQGMLGNKALLLVGGGAPRAVAPGETHQGVKAVSTSGDQAVVLIDGRRHTLRVGEAPASVGSAAPSGSDRVALTADGRGHFLTPGSINNRPVQFMVDTGASTIAIGQAEADRLGLNYKAGRQVMMNTANGSAPGWLFKLNTVRVGDVTAYDIDAVVTPAAMPTVLLGNSFLNRFSMRRDGDTMMLIKR
;
A
#
# COMPACT_ATOMS: atom_id res chain seq x y z
N MET A 1 7.86 60.90 -27.81
CA MET A 1 8.07 60.32 -26.49
C MET A 1 6.92 59.37 -26.24
N ARG A 2 7.12 58.07 -26.55
CA ARG A 2 6.08 57.05 -26.44
C ARG A 2 6.32 56.21 -25.17
N LEU A 3 5.42 56.32 -24.21
CA LEU A 3 5.45 55.61 -22.92
C LEU A 3 4.81 54.24 -23.11
N THR A 4 5.59 53.19 -23.10
CA THR A 4 5.09 51.77 -23.12
C THR A 4 4.80 51.36 -21.71
N LEU A 5 3.51 51.09 -21.43
CA LEU A 5 2.99 50.56 -20.17
C LEU A 5 3.22 49.05 -20.13
N LEU A 6 4.11 48.56 -19.27
CA LEU A 6 4.41 47.15 -19.07
C LEU A 6 3.44 46.58 -18.00
N THR A 7 2.48 45.82 -18.45
CA THR A 7 1.50 45.16 -17.55
C THR A 7 2.13 43.88 -16.97
N LEU A 8 2.44 43.90 -15.67
CA LEU A 8 2.96 42.77 -14.93
C LEU A 8 1.79 41.82 -14.53
N LEU A 9 1.75 40.67 -15.20
CA LEU A 9 0.75 39.60 -14.89
C LEU A 9 1.26 38.81 -13.70
N LEU A 10 0.72 39.04 -12.49
CA LEU A 10 0.94 38.19 -11.31
C LEU A 10 0.18 36.86 -11.51
N LEU A 11 0.90 35.78 -11.84
CA LEU A 11 0.37 34.43 -11.67
C LEU A 11 0.33 34.11 -10.17
N GLY A 12 -0.86 34.14 -9.58
CA GLY A 12 -1.10 33.62 -8.24
C GLY A 12 -0.98 32.09 -8.24
N ALA A 13 0.09 31.55 -7.69
CA ALA A 13 0.20 30.13 -7.38
C ALA A 13 -0.79 29.82 -6.23
N GLY A 14 -1.94 29.26 -6.58
CA GLY A 14 -2.90 28.73 -5.61
C GLY A 14 -2.25 27.60 -4.83
N ALA A 15 -2.03 27.78 -3.52
CA ALA A 15 -1.61 26.71 -2.64
C ALA A 15 -2.72 25.63 -2.62
N ALA A 16 -2.45 24.47 -3.18
CA ALA A 16 -3.32 23.31 -3.07
C ALA A 16 -3.32 22.85 -1.60
N SER A 17 -4.36 23.21 -0.86
CA SER A 17 -4.57 22.71 0.51
C SER A 17 -4.88 21.23 0.47
N ALA A 18 -4.10 20.44 1.19
CA ALA A 18 -4.37 19.02 1.39
C ALA A 18 -5.75 18.83 2.05
N GLN A 19 -6.71 18.28 1.31
CA GLN A 19 -8.05 18.03 1.81
C GLN A 19 -8.13 16.63 2.41
N SER A 20 -8.39 16.52 3.71
CA SER A 20 -8.61 15.24 4.38
C SER A 20 -10.08 14.84 4.31
N VAL A 21 -10.36 13.57 3.98
CA VAL A 21 -11.71 13.02 3.89
C VAL A 21 -11.80 11.74 4.69
N SER A 22 -12.75 11.63 5.62
CA SER A 22 -13.01 10.40 6.38
C SER A 22 -14.50 10.05 6.41
N LEU A 23 -14.78 8.75 6.52
CA LEU A 23 -16.13 8.23 6.71
C LEU A 23 -16.37 8.02 8.20
N GLN A 24 -17.24 8.85 8.79
CA GLN A 24 -17.57 8.79 10.21
C GLN A 24 -18.67 7.77 10.53
N GLY A 25 -19.50 7.43 9.55
CA GLY A 25 -20.60 6.49 9.70
C GLY A 25 -21.47 6.41 8.47
N MET A 26 -22.52 5.61 8.56
CA MET A 26 -23.55 5.48 7.52
C MET A 26 -24.90 5.91 8.08
N LEU A 27 -25.68 6.65 7.29
CA LEU A 27 -27.05 7.06 7.61
C LEU A 27 -28.00 6.52 6.52
N GLY A 28 -28.45 5.29 6.70
CA GLY A 28 -29.14 4.55 5.64
C GLY A 28 -28.20 4.32 4.45
N ASN A 29 -28.56 4.81 3.26
CA ASN A 29 -27.72 4.75 2.05
C ASN A 29 -26.78 5.95 1.88
N LYS A 30 -26.69 6.86 2.86
CA LYS A 30 -25.83 8.04 2.81
C LYS A 30 -24.56 7.84 3.61
N ALA A 31 -23.43 8.25 3.05
CA ALA A 31 -22.14 8.30 3.73
C ALA A 31 -22.05 9.56 4.59
N LEU A 32 -21.74 9.43 5.87
CA LEU A 32 -21.46 10.56 6.75
C LEU A 32 -19.99 10.95 6.59
N LEU A 33 -19.72 11.89 5.69
CA LEU A 33 -18.36 12.33 5.33
C LEU A 33 -17.94 13.55 6.17
N LEU A 34 -16.72 13.49 6.68
CA LEU A 34 -16.01 14.63 7.26
C LEU A 34 -14.93 15.05 6.27
N VAL A 35 -15.02 16.28 5.77
CA VAL A 35 -14.14 16.83 4.74
C VAL A 35 -13.40 18.04 5.30
N GLY A 36 -12.06 18.04 5.19
CA GLY A 36 -11.23 19.17 5.60
C GLY A 36 -11.32 19.53 7.10
N GLY A 37 -11.67 18.57 7.96
CA GLY A 37 -11.85 18.83 9.40
C GLY A 37 -13.13 19.60 9.75
N GLY A 38 -14.05 19.79 8.78
CA GLY A 38 -15.35 20.45 9.01
C GLY A 38 -16.34 19.55 9.77
N ALA A 39 -17.62 19.97 9.85
CA ALA A 39 -18.67 19.15 10.45
C ALA A 39 -19.02 17.96 9.54
N PRO A 40 -19.29 16.75 10.10
CA PRO A 40 -19.72 15.60 9.31
C PRO A 40 -21.03 15.89 8.55
N ARG A 41 -21.10 15.49 7.27
CA ARG A 41 -22.28 15.68 6.43
C ARG A 41 -22.69 14.38 5.75
N ALA A 42 -23.99 14.10 5.75
CA ALA A 42 -24.57 12.96 5.03
C ALA A 42 -24.65 13.25 3.54
N VAL A 43 -23.97 12.45 2.72
CA VAL A 43 -23.86 12.57 1.27
C VAL A 43 -24.39 11.29 0.63
N ALA A 44 -25.41 11.40 -0.23
CA ALA A 44 -25.98 10.26 -0.92
C ALA A 44 -25.13 9.89 -2.17
N PRO A 45 -25.22 8.63 -2.66
CA PRO A 45 -24.64 8.27 -3.94
C PRO A 45 -25.11 9.19 -5.06
N GLY A 46 -24.16 9.75 -5.83
CA GLY A 46 -24.39 10.75 -6.86
C GLY A 46 -24.22 12.21 -6.40
N GLU A 47 -24.33 12.49 -5.10
CA GLU A 47 -24.14 13.84 -4.54
C GLU A 47 -22.66 14.21 -4.36
N THR A 48 -22.39 15.52 -4.41
CA THR A 48 -21.05 16.10 -4.19
C THR A 48 -21.08 17.07 -3.02
N HIS A 49 -20.10 16.95 -2.12
CA HIS A 49 -19.90 17.87 -0.99
C HIS A 49 -18.41 18.28 -0.90
N GLN A 50 -18.14 19.58 -0.98
CA GLN A 50 -16.78 20.15 -0.91
C GLN A 50 -15.77 19.42 -1.84
N GLY A 51 -16.17 19.20 -3.11
CA GLY A 51 -15.31 18.52 -4.09
C GLY A 51 -15.27 16.99 -4.00
N VAL A 52 -15.91 16.39 -2.99
CA VAL A 52 -16.02 14.95 -2.79
C VAL A 52 -17.35 14.44 -3.29
N LYS A 53 -17.37 13.60 -4.35
CA LYS A 53 -18.59 12.98 -4.87
C LYS A 53 -18.74 11.57 -4.33
N ALA A 54 -19.83 11.26 -3.64
CA ALA A 54 -20.19 9.89 -3.29
C ALA A 54 -20.61 9.12 -4.55
N VAL A 55 -20.00 7.96 -4.80
CA VAL A 55 -20.29 7.11 -5.96
C VAL A 55 -21.22 5.97 -5.56
N SER A 56 -20.88 5.26 -4.50
CA SER A 56 -21.67 4.16 -3.97
C SER A 56 -21.40 3.99 -2.48
N THR A 57 -22.35 3.36 -1.80
CA THR A 57 -22.28 3.03 -0.39
C THR A 57 -22.69 1.57 -0.19
N SER A 58 -22.00 0.84 0.70
CA SER A 58 -22.29 -0.56 1.00
C SER A 58 -21.79 -0.93 2.39
N GLY A 59 -22.70 -1.31 3.29
CA GLY A 59 -22.37 -1.69 4.67
C GLY A 59 -21.67 -0.56 5.42
N ASP A 60 -20.40 -0.75 5.78
CA ASP A 60 -19.53 0.18 6.48
C ASP A 60 -18.58 0.97 5.55
N GLN A 61 -18.80 0.88 4.22
CA GLN A 61 -17.92 1.46 3.19
C GLN A 61 -18.66 2.46 2.31
N ALA A 62 -17.92 3.48 1.87
CA ALA A 62 -18.34 4.39 0.83
C ALA A 62 -17.23 4.53 -0.24
N VAL A 63 -17.62 4.45 -1.51
CA VAL A 63 -16.75 4.80 -2.62
C VAL A 63 -17.00 6.26 -2.98
N VAL A 64 -15.95 7.06 -2.95
CA VAL A 64 -16.02 8.49 -3.28
C VAL A 64 -15.06 8.84 -4.42
N LEU A 65 -15.37 9.90 -5.16
CA LEU A 65 -14.48 10.54 -6.12
C LEU A 65 -13.97 11.84 -5.48
N ILE A 66 -12.66 12.01 -5.47
CA ILE A 66 -11.99 13.21 -5.01
C ILE A 66 -10.98 13.57 -6.10
N ASP A 67 -11.06 14.77 -6.66
CA ASP A 67 -10.25 15.20 -7.82
C ASP A 67 -10.25 14.20 -8.99
N GLY A 68 -11.45 13.61 -9.27
CA GLY A 68 -11.65 12.63 -10.33
C GLY A 68 -11.13 11.22 -10.02
N ARG A 69 -10.55 10.96 -8.83
CA ARG A 69 -10.02 9.66 -8.41
C ARG A 69 -10.95 8.95 -7.45
N ARG A 70 -11.06 7.63 -7.59
CA ARG A 70 -11.88 6.79 -6.70
C ARG A 70 -11.11 6.44 -5.43
N HIS A 71 -11.76 6.63 -4.28
CA HIS A 71 -11.29 6.21 -2.96
C HIS A 71 -12.37 5.39 -2.28
N THR A 72 -11.98 4.29 -1.65
CA THR A 72 -12.88 3.52 -0.78
C THR A 72 -12.58 3.92 0.66
N LEU A 73 -13.56 4.46 1.35
CA LEU A 73 -13.49 4.85 2.76
C LEU A 73 -14.26 3.83 3.60
N ARG A 74 -13.74 3.53 4.79
CA ARG A 74 -14.43 2.69 5.78
C ARG A 74 -14.69 3.47 7.07
N VAL A 75 -15.78 3.11 7.75
CA VAL A 75 -16.10 3.71 9.05
C VAL A 75 -14.99 3.41 10.05
N GLY A 76 -14.47 4.46 10.71
CA GLY A 76 -13.39 4.35 11.69
C GLY A 76 -11.98 4.22 11.12
N GLU A 77 -11.82 4.26 9.80
CA GLU A 77 -10.49 4.30 9.16
C GLU A 77 -9.91 5.73 9.21
N ALA A 78 -8.57 5.82 9.24
CA ALA A 78 -7.88 7.11 9.21
C ALA A 78 -8.30 7.93 7.97
N PRO A 79 -8.37 9.28 8.06
CA PRO A 79 -8.78 10.13 6.96
C PRO A 79 -7.93 9.92 5.72
N ALA A 80 -8.57 9.74 4.55
CA ALA A 80 -7.88 9.83 3.28
C ALA A 80 -7.47 11.28 3.06
N SER A 81 -6.17 11.58 3.08
CA SER A 81 -5.65 12.93 2.80
C SER A 81 -5.56 13.14 1.29
N VAL A 82 -6.33 14.13 0.78
CA VAL A 82 -6.30 14.53 -0.62
C VAL A 82 -5.67 15.90 -0.72
N GLY A 83 -4.51 15.95 -1.32
CA GLY A 83 -3.74 17.20 -1.44
C GLY A 83 -2.23 17.03 -1.28
N SER A 84 -1.80 15.90 -0.73
CA SER A 84 -0.49 15.38 -1.08
C SER A 84 -0.76 14.30 -2.12
N ALA A 85 -0.44 14.56 -3.37
CA ALA A 85 -0.48 13.55 -4.42
C ALA A 85 0.44 12.40 -4.01
N ALA A 86 -0.10 11.41 -3.29
CA ALA A 86 0.39 10.07 -3.48
C ALA A 86 -0.04 9.72 -4.92
N PRO A 87 0.89 9.58 -5.88
CA PRO A 87 0.54 9.12 -7.20
C PRO A 87 -0.18 7.80 -7.04
N SER A 88 -1.32 7.63 -7.73
CA SER A 88 -2.01 6.35 -7.90
C SER A 88 -1.08 5.43 -8.67
N GLY A 89 -0.51 4.43 -7.97
CA GLY A 89 0.75 3.76 -8.25
C GLY A 89 1.79 4.43 -7.38
N SER A 90 1.65 4.37 -6.03
CA SER A 90 2.65 4.97 -5.16
C SER A 90 3.94 4.20 -5.37
N ASP A 91 4.92 4.87 -5.99
CA ASP A 91 6.28 4.34 -6.08
C ASP A 91 6.93 4.23 -4.69
N ARG A 92 6.13 4.35 -3.63
CA ARG A 92 6.61 4.33 -2.24
C ARG A 92 5.63 3.64 -1.28
N VAL A 93 6.19 2.95 -0.30
CA VAL A 93 5.45 2.33 0.82
C VAL A 93 6.11 2.77 2.12
N ALA A 94 5.32 3.25 3.07
CA ALA A 94 5.75 3.50 4.45
C ALA A 94 5.40 2.30 5.33
N LEU A 95 6.36 1.78 6.07
CA LEU A 95 6.21 0.68 7.00
C LEU A 95 6.56 1.18 8.40
N THR A 96 5.77 0.77 9.40
CA THR A 96 6.04 1.08 10.80
C THR A 96 6.53 -0.17 11.52
N ALA A 97 7.59 -0.03 12.32
CA ALA A 97 8.11 -1.12 13.13
C ALA A 97 7.11 -1.50 14.23
N ASP A 98 7.07 -2.78 14.58
CA ASP A 98 6.39 -3.26 15.79
C ASP A 98 7.23 -2.93 17.05
N GLY A 99 6.70 -3.23 18.23
CA GLY A 99 7.38 -2.99 19.51
C GLY A 99 8.69 -3.77 19.70
N ARG A 100 9.06 -4.65 18.76
CA ARG A 100 10.33 -5.41 18.71
C ARG A 100 11.26 -4.89 17.62
N GLY A 101 10.87 -3.87 16.88
CA GLY A 101 11.64 -3.29 15.78
C GLY A 101 11.52 -4.03 14.45
N HIS A 102 10.58 -4.98 14.30
CA HIS A 102 10.31 -5.66 13.05
C HIS A 102 9.31 -4.87 12.19
N PHE A 103 9.53 -4.82 10.89
CA PHE A 103 8.61 -4.22 9.94
C PHE A 103 7.67 -5.29 9.39
N LEU A 104 6.47 -5.37 9.97
CA LEU A 104 5.40 -6.25 9.53
C LEU A 104 4.43 -5.46 8.65
N THR A 105 4.01 -6.05 7.53
CA THR A 105 3.08 -5.38 6.62
C THR A 105 2.14 -6.38 5.95
N PRO A 106 0.85 -6.07 5.88
CA PRO A 106 -0.07 -6.85 5.07
C PRO A 106 0.23 -6.63 3.58
N GLY A 107 -0.03 -7.67 2.80
CA GLY A 107 0.10 -7.61 1.35
C GLY A 107 -0.54 -8.80 0.69
N SER A 108 -0.15 -9.11 -0.55
CA SER A 108 -0.66 -10.28 -1.26
C SER A 108 0.39 -10.92 -2.17
N ILE A 109 0.27 -12.22 -2.33
CA ILE A 109 0.97 -13.03 -3.34
C ILE A 109 -0.08 -13.61 -4.28
N ASN A 110 0.04 -13.36 -5.58
CA ASN A 110 -0.91 -13.82 -6.61
C ASN A 110 -2.36 -13.51 -6.21
N ASN A 111 -2.62 -12.28 -5.71
CA ASN A 111 -3.89 -11.77 -5.20
C ASN A 111 -4.43 -12.47 -3.93
N ARG A 112 -3.66 -13.35 -3.29
CA ARG A 112 -4.04 -13.97 -2.01
C ARG A 112 -3.36 -13.24 -0.85
N PRO A 113 -4.10 -12.87 0.21
CA PRO A 113 -3.56 -12.07 1.30
C PRO A 113 -2.52 -12.84 2.12
N VAL A 114 -1.46 -12.14 2.50
CA VAL A 114 -0.37 -12.63 3.36
C VAL A 114 0.10 -11.54 4.31
N GLN A 115 0.76 -11.96 5.41
CA GLN A 115 1.52 -11.09 6.28
C GLN A 115 3.01 -11.22 5.93
N PHE A 116 3.62 -10.10 5.56
CA PHE A 116 5.06 -10.03 5.32
C PHE A 116 5.81 -9.51 6.53
N MET A 117 7.04 -9.97 6.70
CA MET A 117 8.06 -9.35 7.53
C MET A 117 9.25 -8.97 6.66
N VAL A 118 9.67 -7.70 6.71
CA VAL A 118 10.84 -7.24 5.95
C VAL A 118 12.09 -7.90 6.51
N ASP A 119 12.84 -8.59 5.64
CA ASP A 119 14.07 -9.27 5.99
C ASP A 119 15.17 -8.98 4.96
N THR A 120 16.05 -8.04 5.29
CA THR A 120 17.19 -7.67 4.44
C THR A 120 18.29 -8.73 4.41
N GLY A 121 18.25 -9.71 5.32
CA GLY A 121 19.16 -10.87 5.33
C GLY A 121 18.72 -11.97 4.37
N ALA A 122 17.46 -12.02 3.97
CA ALA A 122 16.96 -13.00 3.03
C ALA A 122 17.23 -12.56 1.58
N SER A 123 17.83 -13.44 0.77
CA SER A 123 18.12 -13.17 -0.66
C SER A 123 16.85 -13.16 -1.50
N THR A 124 15.86 -13.99 -1.16
CA THR A 124 14.58 -14.11 -1.87
C THR A 124 13.42 -13.98 -0.89
N ILE A 125 12.19 -13.85 -1.41
CA ILE A 125 11.02 -14.07 -0.56
C ILE A 125 11.07 -15.50 -0.03
N ALA A 126 10.92 -15.68 1.29
CA ALA A 126 10.90 -17.00 1.91
C ALA A 126 9.51 -17.30 2.50
N ILE A 127 8.99 -18.48 2.17
CA ILE A 127 7.63 -18.89 2.50
C ILE A 127 7.69 -20.27 3.16
N GLY A 128 7.06 -20.43 4.30
CA GLY A 128 6.87 -21.75 4.90
C GLY A 128 5.92 -22.62 4.07
N GLN A 129 6.15 -23.93 4.05
CA GLN A 129 5.37 -24.86 3.23
C GLN A 129 3.87 -24.76 3.50
N ALA A 130 3.43 -24.71 4.77
CA ALA A 130 2.02 -24.61 5.11
C ALA A 130 1.37 -23.35 4.50
N GLU A 131 2.09 -22.22 4.51
CA GLU A 131 1.61 -20.98 3.90
C GLU A 131 1.60 -21.05 2.38
N ALA A 132 2.59 -21.66 1.76
CA ALA A 132 2.63 -21.90 0.31
C ALA A 132 1.47 -22.77 -0.16
N ASP A 133 1.14 -23.83 0.60
CA ASP A 133 -0.01 -24.70 0.33
C ASP A 133 -1.35 -23.94 0.51
N ARG A 134 -1.49 -23.12 1.55
CA ARG A 134 -2.66 -22.23 1.76
C ARG A 134 -2.85 -21.27 0.60
N LEU A 135 -1.75 -20.73 0.07
CA LEU A 135 -1.75 -19.83 -1.08
C LEU A 135 -1.93 -20.56 -2.42
N GLY A 136 -1.97 -21.89 -2.44
CA GLY A 136 -2.08 -22.69 -3.65
C GLY A 136 -0.94 -22.49 -4.63
N LEU A 137 0.29 -22.28 -4.13
CA LEU A 137 1.46 -22.05 -4.96
C LEU A 137 1.99 -23.37 -5.52
N ASN A 138 2.27 -23.42 -6.83
CA ASN A 138 2.85 -24.59 -7.47
C ASN A 138 4.39 -24.59 -7.32
N TYR A 139 4.89 -24.48 -6.09
CA TYR A 139 6.31 -24.36 -5.78
C TYR A 139 7.09 -25.65 -6.06
N LYS A 140 6.44 -26.83 -5.99
CA LYS A 140 7.07 -28.14 -6.25
C LYS A 140 7.52 -28.33 -7.71
N ALA A 141 6.97 -27.54 -8.63
CA ALA A 141 7.45 -27.47 -10.02
C ALA A 141 8.74 -26.63 -10.15
N GLY A 142 9.14 -25.92 -9.10
CA GLY A 142 10.37 -25.13 -9.05
C GLY A 142 11.62 -25.99 -8.87
N ARG A 143 12.78 -25.33 -8.91
CA ARG A 143 14.08 -25.99 -8.76
C ARG A 143 14.37 -26.24 -7.27
N GLN A 144 14.73 -27.48 -6.93
CA GLN A 144 15.23 -27.77 -5.58
C GLN A 144 16.57 -27.10 -5.33
N VAL A 145 16.73 -26.50 -4.17
CA VAL A 145 17.94 -25.78 -3.76
C VAL A 145 18.25 -26.08 -2.29
N MET A 146 19.53 -25.98 -1.93
CA MET A 146 19.96 -25.91 -0.53
C MET A 146 20.13 -24.43 -0.16
N MET A 147 19.51 -24.03 0.93
CA MET A 147 19.57 -22.65 1.45
C MET A 147 20.46 -22.63 2.69
N ASN A 148 21.27 -21.59 2.84
CA ASN A 148 21.93 -21.29 4.09
C ASN A 148 21.03 -20.41 4.94
N THR A 149 20.66 -20.90 6.11
CA THR A 149 19.82 -20.20 7.08
C THR A 149 20.60 -19.99 8.38
N ALA A 150 20.10 -19.15 9.26
CA ALA A 150 20.69 -18.96 10.59
C ALA A 150 20.78 -20.27 11.40
N ASN A 151 19.93 -21.26 11.10
CA ASN A 151 19.91 -22.58 11.76
C ASN A 151 20.65 -23.67 10.95
N GLY A 152 21.48 -23.30 9.97
CA GLY A 152 22.19 -24.22 9.10
C GLY A 152 21.58 -24.35 7.72
N SER A 153 22.02 -25.33 6.94
CA SER A 153 21.52 -25.58 5.58
C SER A 153 20.18 -26.30 5.62
N ALA A 154 19.23 -25.82 4.82
CA ALA A 154 17.89 -26.38 4.68
C ALA A 154 17.51 -26.55 3.21
N PRO A 155 16.80 -27.61 2.82
CA PRO A 155 16.28 -27.78 1.47
C PRO A 155 15.12 -26.80 1.23
N GLY A 156 14.91 -26.45 -0.04
CA GLY A 156 13.77 -25.65 -0.46
C GLY A 156 13.52 -25.73 -1.95
N TRP A 157 12.44 -25.12 -2.42
CA TRP A 157 12.05 -25.01 -3.82
C TRP A 157 12.10 -23.55 -4.25
N LEU A 158 13.04 -23.24 -5.13
CA LEU A 158 13.15 -21.92 -5.76
C LEU A 158 12.21 -21.85 -6.97
N PHE A 159 11.37 -20.83 -7.01
CA PHE A 159 10.39 -20.61 -8.08
C PHE A 159 10.07 -19.11 -8.20
N LYS A 160 9.22 -18.75 -9.17
CA LYS A 160 8.80 -17.36 -9.37
C LYS A 160 7.35 -17.16 -8.93
N LEU A 161 7.13 -16.06 -8.23
CA LEU A 161 5.81 -15.51 -7.93
C LEU A 161 5.41 -14.57 -9.06
N ASN A 162 4.19 -14.74 -9.60
CA ASN A 162 3.71 -13.87 -10.67
C ASN A 162 3.54 -12.42 -10.19
N THR A 163 2.91 -12.24 -9.02
CA THR A 163 2.70 -10.92 -8.43
C THR A 163 2.93 -10.92 -6.93
N VAL A 164 3.58 -9.87 -6.45
CA VAL A 164 3.72 -9.56 -5.02
C VAL A 164 3.32 -8.12 -4.82
N ARG A 165 2.34 -7.88 -3.95
CA ARG A 165 1.84 -6.54 -3.63
C ARG A 165 2.09 -6.22 -2.15
N VAL A 166 2.63 -5.03 -1.90
CA VAL A 166 2.82 -4.46 -0.57
C VAL A 166 2.30 -3.02 -0.61
N GLY A 167 1.28 -2.70 0.18
CA GLY A 167 0.58 -1.43 0.05
C GLY A 167 0.06 -1.23 -1.38
N ASP A 168 0.41 -0.11 -1.99
CA ASP A 168 0.01 0.23 -3.36
C ASP A 168 1.01 -0.22 -4.42
N VAL A 169 2.15 -0.77 -4.02
CA VAL A 169 3.19 -1.23 -4.93
C VAL A 169 2.98 -2.69 -5.31
N THR A 170 3.01 -2.98 -6.60
CA THR A 170 3.00 -4.34 -7.15
C THR A 170 4.30 -4.60 -7.92
N ALA A 171 4.91 -5.74 -7.65
CA ALA A 171 6.07 -6.24 -8.37
C ALA A 171 5.76 -7.60 -8.99
N TYR A 172 6.37 -7.89 -10.14
CA TYR A 172 6.11 -9.07 -10.95
C TYR A 172 7.36 -9.94 -11.04
N ASP A 173 7.18 -11.24 -11.30
CA ASP A 173 8.26 -12.22 -11.54
C ASP A 173 9.31 -12.21 -10.41
N ILE A 174 8.86 -12.33 -9.17
CA ILE A 174 9.71 -12.26 -7.99
C ILE A 174 10.20 -13.65 -7.61
N ASP A 175 11.51 -13.80 -7.45
CA ASP A 175 12.10 -15.04 -6.96
C ASP A 175 11.72 -15.29 -5.51
N ALA A 176 11.23 -16.50 -5.25
CA ALA A 176 10.82 -16.94 -3.94
C ALA A 176 11.28 -18.37 -3.67
N VAL A 177 11.44 -18.71 -2.42
CA VAL A 177 11.77 -20.05 -1.98
C VAL A 177 10.72 -20.55 -0.99
N VAL A 178 10.28 -21.78 -1.14
CA VAL A 178 9.47 -22.48 -0.13
C VAL A 178 10.38 -23.43 0.64
N THR A 179 10.30 -23.36 1.97
CA THR A 179 11.02 -24.23 2.89
C THR A 179 10.04 -25.13 3.67
N PRO A 180 10.41 -26.38 3.98
CA PRO A 180 9.62 -27.23 4.86
C PRO A 180 9.45 -26.67 6.28
N ALA A 181 10.34 -25.74 6.70
CA ALA A 181 10.29 -25.15 8.02
C ALA A 181 8.98 -24.41 8.27
N ALA A 182 8.46 -24.52 9.47
CA ALA A 182 7.33 -23.71 9.92
C ALA A 182 7.77 -22.26 10.05
N MET A 183 7.08 -21.37 9.33
CA MET A 183 7.33 -19.93 9.36
C MET A 183 6.02 -19.20 9.71
N PRO A 184 6.02 -18.36 10.75
CA PRO A 184 4.79 -17.64 11.17
C PRO A 184 4.40 -16.51 10.20
N THR A 185 5.37 -16.02 9.42
CA THR A 185 5.20 -14.92 8.45
C THR A 185 6.02 -15.20 7.19
N VAL A 186 5.63 -14.59 6.09
CA VAL A 186 6.42 -14.62 4.85
C VAL A 186 7.55 -13.58 4.97
N LEU A 187 8.79 -13.98 4.72
CA LEU A 187 9.91 -13.03 4.70
C LEU A 187 9.95 -12.30 3.36
N LEU A 188 9.90 -10.98 3.42
CA LEU A 188 10.02 -10.10 2.26
C LEU A 188 11.50 -9.80 2.02
N GLY A 189 12.14 -10.63 1.20
CA GLY A 189 13.58 -10.58 0.97
C GLY A 189 14.02 -9.71 -0.20
N ASN A 190 15.33 -9.76 -0.48
CA ASN A 190 16.00 -8.86 -1.43
C ASN A 190 15.53 -9.02 -2.88
N SER A 191 14.98 -10.17 -3.29
CA SER A 191 14.37 -10.32 -4.62
C SER A 191 13.24 -9.30 -4.88
N PHE A 192 12.55 -8.87 -3.82
CA PHE A 192 11.58 -7.77 -3.84
C PHE A 192 12.22 -6.45 -3.47
N LEU A 193 12.94 -6.39 -2.33
CA LEU A 193 13.46 -5.15 -1.72
C LEU A 193 14.44 -4.40 -2.64
N ASN A 194 15.24 -5.10 -3.45
CA ASN A 194 16.20 -4.48 -4.38
C ASN A 194 15.55 -3.63 -5.48
N ARG A 195 14.24 -3.71 -5.66
CA ARG A 195 13.49 -2.83 -6.56
C ARG A 195 13.21 -1.45 -5.98
N PHE A 196 13.59 -1.25 -4.71
CA PHE A 196 13.32 -0.04 -3.95
C PHE A 196 14.61 0.54 -3.38
N SER A 197 14.62 1.85 -3.22
CA SER A 197 15.52 2.53 -2.30
C SER A 197 14.87 2.47 -0.91
N MET A 198 15.61 2.01 0.08
CA MET A 198 15.12 1.89 1.46
C MET A 198 15.71 3.02 2.30
N ARG A 199 14.86 3.73 3.01
CA ARG A 199 15.27 4.73 4.01
C ARG A 199 14.56 4.41 5.33
N ARG A 200 15.34 4.29 6.39
CA ARG A 200 14.81 4.12 7.75
C ARG A 200 15.03 5.40 8.54
N ASP A 201 13.99 5.84 9.24
CA ASP A 201 14.01 6.95 10.17
C ASP A 201 13.24 6.53 11.43
N GLY A 202 13.98 6.25 12.50
CA GLY A 202 13.42 5.69 13.73
C GLY A 202 12.67 4.38 13.48
N ASP A 203 11.38 4.39 13.81
CA ASP A 203 10.45 3.26 13.66
C ASP A 203 9.74 3.23 12.29
N THR A 204 10.11 4.12 11.38
CA THR A 204 9.52 4.16 10.04
C THR A 204 10.55 3.73 8.99
N MET A 205 10.14 2.84 8.09
CA MET A 205 10.90 2.47 6.89
C MET A 205 10.11 2.91 5.66
N MET A 206 10.76 3.68 4.79
CA MET A 206 10.22 4.08 3.50
C MET A 206 10.86 3.25 2.40
N LEU A 207 10.04 2.54 1.62
CA LEU A 207 10.42 1.88 0.38
C LEU A 207 10.01 2.79 -0.78
N ILE A 208 10.95 3.21 -1.62
CA ILE A 208 10.73 4.07 -2.78
C ILE A 208 11.18 3.31 -4.02
N LYS A 209 10.29 3.07 -4.98
CA LYS A 209 10.60 2.37 -6.22
C LYS A 209 11.71 3.09 -6.98
N ARG A 210 12.65 2.30 -7.51
CA ARG A 210 13.75 2.81 -8.33
C ARG A 210 13.34 2.99 -9.78
#